data_298d8a60142d401de6179461e83a0455
#
_entry.id   298d8a60142d401de6179461e83a0455
#
_cell.length_a   1.000
_cell.length_b   1.000
_cell.length_c   1.000
_cell.angle_alpha   90.00
_cell.angle_beta   90.00
_cell.angle_gamma   90.00
#
_symmetry.space_group_name_H-M   'P 1'
#
loop_
_entity.id
_entity.type
_entity.pdbx_description
1 polymer ?
#
loop_
_entity_poly.entity_id
_entity_poly.type
_entity_poly.pdbx_seq_one_letter_code
_entity_poly.pdbx_strand_id
1 'polypeptide(L)'
;ISYFLNSLRSSNDSVSLNNLRRNISAFYTWMRKSHLIVENPCEAVEPYTEIEKPIDHLEPTEYEQLKSGCSSTRDRALIEFLRSTAMRVGEVGAVKISDINWNTGLISIYGKKSHAYRPVCLDTIALKYLTEYITERKLHTTSTVPLFTIRHSDDVLSAEGIRESIKCIKQRSGLKRRVYPHLFRKTTATNIIKRGGSVHDAGEYLGHKDSSTAGKHYSFIGSEHTIDIFRRYVQSV
;
A
#
# COMPACT_ATOMS: atom_id res chain seq x y z
N ILE A 1 -27.82 20.21 3.94
CA ILE A 1 -26.75 19.18 3.86
C ILE A 1 -27.39 17.83 3.55
N SER A 2 -28.38 17.36 4.32
CA SER A 2 -29.05 16.08 4.08
C SER A 2 -29.63 15.97 2.67
N TYR A 3 -30.31 17.02 2.17
CA TYR A 3 -30.81 17.07 0.80
C TYR A 3 -29.70 16.89 -0.24
N PHE A 4 -28.57 17.60 -0.08
CA PHE A 4 -27.40 17.48 -0.96
C PHE A 4 -26.82 16.08 -0.94
N LEU A 5 -26.60 15.50 0.23
CA LEU A 5 -26.07 14.13 0.34
C LEU A 5 -27.02 13.09 -0.26
N ASN A 6 -28.33 13.26 -0.06
CA ASN A 6 -29.34 12.36 -0.62
C ASN A 6 -29.43 12.47 -2.15
N SER A 7 -29.21 13.65 -2.73
CA SER A 7 -29.19 13.80 -4.21
C SER A 7 -28.03 13.04 -4.87
N LEU A 8 -26.95 12.76 -4.12
CA LEU A 8 -25.79 12.00 -4.60
C LEU A 8 -25.92 10.47 -4.39
N ARG A 9 -27.02 10.01 -3.76
CA ARG A 9 -27.19 8.60 -3.36
C ARG A 9 -27.29 7.64 -4.55
N SER A 10 -27.75 8.10 -5.70
CA SER A 10 -27.85 7.28 -6.92
C SER A 10 -26.50 6.97 -7.56
N SER A 11 -25.47 7.78 -7.30
CA SER A 11 -24.13 7.67 -7.92
C SER A 11 -23.02 7.33 -6.94
N ASN A 12 -23.31 7.27 -5.63
CA ASN A 12 -22.30 7.02 -4.60
C ASN A 12 -22.77 5.96 -3.60
N ASP A 13 -21.83 5.14 -3.12
CA ASP A 13 -22.10 4.21 -2.03
C ASP A 13 -22.10 4.90 -0.65
N SER A 14 -22.62 4.19 0.36
CA SER A 14 -22.74 4.70 1.74
C SER A 14 -21.39 5.13 2.31
N VAL A 15 -20.30 4.44 1.99
CA VAL A 15 -18.93 4.77 2.45
C VAL A 15 -18.50 6.13 1.89
N SER A 16 -18.72 6.36 0.60
CA SER A 16 -18.40 7.63 -0.08
C SER A 16 -19.23 8.77 0.46
N LEU A 17 -20.53 8.56 0.69
CA LEU A 17 -21.43 9.55 1.29
C LEU A 17 -21.01 9.88 2.73
N ASN A 18 -20.65 8.90 3.54
CA ASN A 18 -20.16 9.12 4.88
C ASN A 18 -18.82 9.88 4.90
N ASN A 19 -17.93 9.60 3.97
CA ASN A 19 -16.68 10.35 3.83
C ASN A 19 -16.95 11.81 3.45
N LEU A 20 -17.87 12.05 2.50
CA LEU A 20 -18.27 13.41 2.12
C LEU A 20 -18.91 14.14 3.31
N ARG A 21 -19.82 13.48 4.06
CA ARG A 21 -20.41 14.03 5.29
C ARG A 21 -19.35 14.43 6.31
N ARG A 22 -18.35 13.57 6.56
CA ARG A 22 -17.23 13.85 7.49
C ARG A 22 -16.42 15.07 7.03
N ASN A 23 -16.13 15.17 5.73
CA ASN A 23 -15.38 16.31 5.18
C ASN A 23 -16.15 17.62 5.32
N ILE A 24 -17.46 17.62 5.02
CA ILE A 24 -18.32 18.78 5.20
C ILE A 24 -18.41 19.15 6.69
N SER A 25 -18.59 18.16 7.57
CA SER A 25 -18.63 18.38 9.02
C SER A 25 -17.32 18.95 9.57
N ALA A 26 -16.18 18.52 9.03
CA ALA A 26 -14.87 19.08 9.42
C ALA A 26 -14.76 20.55 9.05
N PHE A 27 -15.27 20.96 7.88
CA PHE A 27 -15.31 22.37 7.47
C PHE A 27 -16.19 23.20 8.40
N TYR A 28 -17.40 22.76 8.71
CA TYR A 28 -18.28 23.48 9.64
C TYR A 28 -17.74 23.47 11.07
N THR A 29 -17.05 22.44 11.49
CA THR A 29 -16.35 22.42 12.78
C THR A 29 -15.25 23.49 12.84
N TRP A 30 -14.52 23.69 11.74
CA TRP A 30 -13.54 24.77 11.64
C TRP A 30 -14.23 26.13 11.71
N MET A 31 -15.33 26.35 10.96
CA MET A 31 -16.10 27.60 11.01
C MET A 31 -16.59 27.92 12.43
N ARG A 32 -17.11 26.92 13.16
CA ARG A 32 -17.53 27.07 14.56
C ARG A 32 -16.36 27.46 15.47
N LYS A 33 -15.22 26.79 15.33
CA LYS A 33 -14.00 27.12 16.10
C LYS A 33 -13.45 28.52 15.77
N SER A 34 -13.70 29.00 14.57
CA SER A 34 -13.35 30.36 14.12
C SER A 34 -14.42 31.40 14.44
N HIS A 35 -15.45 31.05 15.23
CA HIS A 35 -16.56 31.91 15.59
C HIS A 35 -17.36 32.49 14.41
N LEU A 36 -17.32 31.84 13.23
CA LEU A 36 -18.10 32.27 12.06
C LEU A 36 -19.53 31.75 12.07
N ILE A 37 -19.78 30.67 12.81
CA ILE A 37 -21.10 30.08 13.04
C ILE A 37 -21.20 29.60 14.49
N VAL A 38 -22.45 29.49 15.00
CA VAL A 38 -22.70 29.01 16.37
C VAL A 38 -22.71 27.48 16.43
N GLU A 39 -23.36 26.83 15.47
CA GLU A 39 -23.59 25.38 15.46
C GLU A 39 -23.10 24.76 14.15
N ASN A 40 -22.68 23.48 14.22
CA ASN A 40 -22.32 22.73 13.04
C ASN A 40 -23.56 22.02 12.46
N PRO A 41 -24.07 22.44 11.29
CA PRO A 41 -25.27 21.87 10.71
C PRO A 41 -25.15 20.41 10.29
N CYS A 42 -23.96 19.81 10.35
CA CYS A 42 -23.74 18.39 10.10
C CYS A 42 -23.98 17.51 11.33
N GLU A 43 -24.10 18.08 12.53
CA GLU A 43 -24.33 17.30 13.75
C GLU A 43 -25.70 16.59 13.73
N ALA A 44 -26.68 17.21 13.07
CA ALA A 44 -28.03 16.64 12.88
C ALA A 44 -28.13 15.66 11.69
N VAL A 45 -27.03 15.39 10.97
CA VAL A 45 -27.03 14.48 9.80
C VAL A 45 -26.53 13.10 10.21
N GLU A 46 -27.44 12.15 10.28
CA GLU A 46 -27.11 10.76 10.59
C GLU A 46 -26.19 10.13 9.53
N PRO A 47 -25.27 9.26 9.94
CA PRO A 47 -24.45 8.50 9.00
C PRO A 47 -25.29 7.48 8.23
N TYR A 48 -24.93 7.25 6.97
CA TYR A 48 -25.51 6.17 6.18
C TYR A 48 -25.04 4.81 6.69
N THR A 49 -25.92 3.84 6.75
CA THR A 49 -25.56 2.45 7.10
C THR A 49 -24.60 1.89 6.07
N GLU A 50 -23.42 1.48 6.52
CA GLU A 50 -22.40 0.86 5.68
C GLU A 50 -22.61 -0.65 5.67
N ILE A 51 -22.63 -1.24 4.48
CA ILE A 51 -22.64 -2.69 4.31
C ILE A 51 -21.19 -3.16 4.30
N GLU A 52 -20.84 -4.04 5.23
CA GLU A 52 -19.52 -4.68 5.24
C GLU A 52 -19.36 -5.53 3.97
N LYS A 53 -18.32 -5.23 3.20
CA LYS A 53 -17.95 -6.00 2.01
C LYS A 53 -16.71 -6.84 2.35
N PRO A 54 -16.62 -8.07 1.83
CA PRO A 54 -15.39 -8.84 1.94
C PRO A 54 -14.18 -8.03 1.45
N ILE A 55 -13.04 -8.21 2.11
CA ILE A 55 -11.81 -7.51 1.72
C ILE A 55 -11.41 -7.97 0.32
N ASP A 56 -11.38 -7.02 -0.60
CA ASP A 56 -10.92 -7.24 -1.97
C ASP A 56 -9.42 -7.60 -1.96
N HIS A 57 -9.05 -8.75 -2.53
CA HIS A 57 -7.67 -9.24 -2.61
C HIS A 57 -7.46 -10.06 -3.88
N LEU A 58 -6.21 -10.25 -4.30
CA LEU A 58 -5.85 -11.10 -5.43
C LEU A 58 -5.82 -12.56 -4.99
N GLU A 59 -6.54 -13.41 -5.70
CA GLU A 59 -6.40 -14.84 -5.55
C GLU A 59 -5.08 -15.33 -6.21
N PRO A 60 -4.52 -16.48 -5.77
CA PRO A 60 -3.26 -16.99 -6.33
C PRO A 60 -3.30 -17.15 -7.85
N THR A 61 -4.41 -17.65 -8.40
CA THR A 61 -4.60 -17.81 -9.85
C THR A 61 -4.63 -16.49 -10.59
N GLU A 62 -5.26 -15.46 -10.01
CA GLU A 62 -5.28 -14.10 -10.57
C GLU A 62 -3.88 -13.46 -10.55
N TYR A 63 -3.10 -13.74 -9.49
CA TYR A 63 -1.73 -13.27 -9.40
C TYR A 63 -0.85 -13.94 -10.47
N GLU A 64 -0.98 -15.25 -10.69
CA GLU A 64 -0.27 -15.97 -11.76
C GLU A 64 -0.65 -15.40 -13.14
N GLN A 65 -1.94 -15.16 -13.38
CA GLN A 65 -2.40 -14.51 -14.61
C GLN A 65 -1.81 -13.10 -14.76
N LEU A 66 -1.76 -12.30 -13.68
CA LEU A 66 -1.16 -10.96 -13.71
C LEU A 66 0.33 -11.02 -14.14
N LYS A 67 1.07 -12.00 -13.63
CA LYS A 67 2.47 -12.22 -13.97
C LYS A 67 2.69 -12.46 -15.47
N SER A 68 1.76 -13.12 -16.15
CA SER A 68 1.86 -13.34 -17.60
C SER A 68 1.80 -12.04 -18.42
N GLY A 69 1.29 -10.96 -17.84
CA GLY A 69 1.26 -9.63 -18.47
C GLY A 69 2.56 -8.82 -18.34
N CYS A 70 3.55 -9.31 -17.60
CA CYS A 70 4.85 -8.65 -17.48
C CYS A 70 5.63 -8.79 -18.80
N SER A 71 6.02 -7.68 -19.40
CA SER A 71 6.76 -7.64 -20.69
C SER A 71 8.22 -7.24 -20.52
N SER A 72 8.68 -7.00 -19.29
CA SER A 72 10.06 -6.61 -18.97
C SER A 72 10.44 -7.11 -17.58
N THR A 73 11.74 -7.19 -17.32
CA THR A 73 12.30 -7.46 -15.99
C THR A 73 11.83 -6.43 -14.98
N ARG A 74 11.72 -5.16 -15.36
CA ARG A 74 11.16 -4.10 -14.51
C ARG A 74 9.72 -4.40 -14.09
N ASP A 75 8.86 -4.78 -15.03
CA ASP A 75 7.45 -5.10 -14.73
C ASP A 75 7.37 -6.23 -13.72
N ARG A 76 8.15 -7.29 -13.94
CA ARG A 76 8.19 -8.44 -13.03
C ARG A 76 8.73 -8.06 -11.67
N ALA A 77 9.86 -7.36 -11.60
CA ALA A 77 10.44 -6.87 -10.37
C ALA A 77 9.46 -5.98 -9.59
N LEU A 78 8.71 -5.11 -10.27
CA LEU A 78 7.75 -4.20 -9.63
C LEU A 78 6.58 -4.95 -8.97
N ILE A 79 5.97 -5.93 -9.65
CA ILE A 79 4.85 -6.66 -9.04
C ILE A 79 5.30 -7.57 -7.90
N GLU A 80 6.48 -8.20 -8.02
CA GLU A 80 7.05 -9.01 -6.93
C GLU A 80 7.46 -8.14 -5.73
N PHE A 81 8.02 -6.96 -5.98
CA PHE A 81 8.33 -5.99 -4.94
C PHE A 81 7.08 -5.57 -4.17
N LEU A 82 6.00 -5.21 -4.86
CA LEU A 82 4.74 -4.81 -4.25
C LEU A 82 4.09 -5.95 -3.46
N ARG A 83 4.14 -7.17 -3.99
CA ARG A 83 3.63 -8.38 -3.35
C ARG A 83 4.37 -8.68 -2.04
N SER A 84 5.69 -8.65 -2.07
CA SER A 84 6.52 -9.02 -0.93
C SER A 84 6.48 -7.95 0.16
N THR A 85 6.66 -6.66 -0.20
CA THR A 85 6.81 -5.58 0.77
C THR A 85 5.50 -4.97 1.25
N ALA A 86 4.43 -5.11 0.47
CA ALA A 86 3.15 -4.43 0.70
C ALA A 86 3.30 -2.90 0.93
N MET A 87 4.32 -2.25 0.38
CA MET A 87 4.59 -0.81 0.56
C MET A 87 3.47 0.06 -0.03
N ARG A 88 3.29 1.25 0.54
CA ARG A 88 2.44 2.26 -0.08
C ARG A 88 3.08 2.75 -1.37
N VAL A 89 2.27 2.98 -2.42
CA VAL A 89 2.79 3.41 -3.73
C VAL A 89 3.69 4.65 -3.65
N GLY A 90 3.39 5.60 -2.75
CA GLY A 90 4.23 6.79 -2.55
C GLY A 90 5.54 6.52 -1.81
N GLU A 91 5.69 5.37 -1.16
CA GLU A 91 6.94 4.94 -0.52
C GLU A 91 7.86 4.26 -1.53
N VAL A 92 7.29 3.53 -2.51
CA VAL A 92 8.05 2.75 -3.51
C VAL A 92 9.02 3.63 -4.32
N GLY A 93 8.55 4.79 -4.78
CA GLY A 93 9.38 5.71 -5.56
C GLY A 93 10.57 6.30 -4.78
N ALA A 94 10.53 6.27 -3.45
CA ALA A 94 11.61 6.80 -2.62
C ALA A 94 12.73 5.77 -2.35
N VAL A 95 12.52 4.49 -2.67
CA VAL A 95 13.49 3.41 -2.41
C VAL A 95 14.65 3.50 -3.39
N LYS A 96 15.87 3.49 -2.86
CA LYS A 96 17.12 3.37 -3.63
C LYS A 96 17.60 1.93 -3.61
N ILE A 97 18.43 1.56 -4.58
CA ILE A 97 19.05 0.23 -4.63
C ILE A 97 19.87 -0.03 -3.37
N SER A 98 20.61 0.98 -2.90
CA SER A 98 21.43 0.92 -1.68
C SER A 98 20.63 0.78 -0.37
N ASP A 99 19.32 1.05 -0.37
CA ASP A 99 18.49 0.91 0.82
C ASP A 99 18.12 -0.56 1.13
N ILE A 100 18.39 -1.45 0.18
CA ILE A 100 18.10 -2.88 0.27
C ILE A 100 19.32 -3.61 0.85
N ASN A 101 19.12 -4.32 1.94
CA ASN A 101 20.07 -5.34 2.34
C ASN A 101 19.86 -6.59 1.47
N TRP A 102 20.69 -6.75 0.45
CA TRP A 102 20.57 -7.80 -0.55
C TRP A 102 20.80 -9.22 -0.01
N ASN A 103 21.41 -9.36 1.17
CA ASN A 103 21.61 -10.65 1.82
C ASN A 103 20.38 -11.10 2.62
N THR A 104 19.69 -10.15 3.26
CA THR A 104 18.55 -10.42 4.15
C THR A 104 17.21 -10.05 3.56
N GLY A 105 17.18 -9.27 2.48
CA GLY A 105 15.95 -8.68 1.92
C GLY A 105 15.34 -7.54 2.72
N LEU A 106 16.01 -7.07 3.78
CA LEU A 106 15.49 -6.03 4.65
C LEU A 106 15.63 -4.64 4.02
N ILE A 107 14.57 -3.83 4.12
CA ILE A 107 14.55 -2.41 3.76
C ILE A 107 14.00 -1.63 4.94
N SER A 108 14.68 -0.56 5.37
CA SER A 108 14.18 0.38 6.37
C SER A 108 13.55 1.59 5.69
N ILE A 109 12.24 1.74 5.78
CA ILE A 109 11.51 2.81 5.12
C ILE A 109 11.00 3.86 6.11
N TYR A 110 11.12 5.14 5.74
CA TYR A 110 10.56 6.24 6.50
C TYR A 110 9.11 6.50 6.11
N GLY A 111 8.20 6.29 7.03
CA GLY A 111 6.78 6.56 6.84
C GLY A 111 6.46 8.05 7.00
N LYS A 112 6.23 8.79 5.91
CA LYS A 112 5.90 10.23 5.96
C LYS A 112 4.70 10.57 6.87
N LYS A 113 3.70 9.67 6.98
CA LYS A 113 2.54 9.86 7.86
C LYS A 113 2.80 9.44 9.31
N SER A 114 3.70 8.49 9.52
CA SER A 114 4.02 7.95 10.85
C SER A 114 5.17 8.70 11.51
N HIS A 115 5.97 9.45 10.75
CA HIS A 115 7.21 10.06 11.20
C HIS A 115 8.16 9.06 11.89
N ALA A 116 8.13 7.79 11.44
CA ALA A 116 8.93 6.71 12.01
C ALA A 116 9.44 5.80 10.90
N TYR A 117 10.59 5.18 11.14
CA TYR A 117 11.09 4.10 10.30
C TYR A 117 10.36 2.80 10.61
N ARG A 118 10.11 2.01 9.60
CA ARG A 118 9.63 0.64 9.75
C ARG A 118 10.38 -0.29 8.79
N PRO A 119 10.66 -1.53 9.20
CA PRO A 119 11.21 -2.52 8.29
C PRO A 119 10.12 -3.04 7.35
N VAL A 120 10.53 -3.38 6.14
CA VAL A 120 9.79 -4.23 5.20
C VAL A 120 10.76 -5.26 4.65
N CYS A 121 10.24 -6.42 4.26
CA CYS A 121 11.06 -7.54 3.85
C CYS A 121 10.78 -7.94 2.39
N LEU A 122 11.82 -8.28 1.66
CA LEU A 122 11.78 -8.92 0.35
C LEU A 122 11.97 -10.41 0.51
N ASP A 123 11.10 -11.21 -0.08
CA ASP A 123 11.33 -12.64 -0.17
C ASP A 123 12.34 -12.98 -1.29
N THR A 124 12.75 -14.24 -1.35
CA THR A 124 13.75 -14.72 -2.32
C THR A 124 13.30 -14.52 -3.77
N ILE A 125 12.00 -14.63 -4.04
CA ILE A 125 11.43 -14.41 -5.37
C ILE A 125 11.57 -12.94 -5.78
N ALA A 126 11.18 -12.01 -4.89
CA ALA A 126 11.32 -10.59 -5.15
C ALA A 126 12.80 -10.18 -5.32
N LEU A 127 13.70 -10.68 -4.45
CA LEU A 127 15.13 -10.44 -4.57
C LEU A 127 15.68 -10.93 -5.91
N LYS A 128 15.30 -12.13 -6.37
CA LYS A 128 15.70 -12.68 -7.66
C LYS A 128 15.34 -11.70 -8.80
N TYR A 129 14.08 -11.33 -8.93
CA TYR A 129 13.64 -10.46 -10.02
C TYR A 129 14.18 -9.02 -9.92
N LEU A 130 14.42 -8.53 -8.71
CA LEU A 130 15.10 -7.25 -8.51
C LEU A 130 16.56 -7.33 -8.95
N THR A 131 17.26 -8.43 -8.64
CA THR A 131 18.64 -8.65 -9.08
C THR A 131 18.72 -8.71 -10.61
N GLU A 132 17.82 -9.45 -11.27
CA GLU A 132 17.75 -9.49 -12.73
C GLU A 132 17.53 -8.08 -13.31
N TYR A 133 16.62 -7.30 -12.72
CA TYR A 133 16.31 -5.94 -13.18
C TYR A 133 17.49 -4.96 -13.02
N ILE A 134 18.18 -4.96 -11.88
CA ILE A 134 19.34 -4.05 -11.69
C ILE A 134 20.54 -4.50 -12.54
N THR A 135 20.71 -5.80 -12.77
CA THR A 135 21.76 -6.34 -13.65
C THR A 135 21.53 -5.90 -15.10
N GLU A 136 20.28 -5.97 -15.60
CA GLU A 136 19.93 -5.46 -16.94
C GLU A 136 20.25 -3.96 -17.09
N ARG A 137 20.08 -3.19 -16.01
CA ARG A 137 20.47 -1.77 -15.96
C ARG A 137 21.97 -1.54 -15.79
N LYS A 138 22.78 -2.59 -15.68
CA LYS A 138 24.23 -2.51 -15.40
C LYS A 138 24.54 -1.75 -14.09
N LEU A 139 23.70 -1.90 -13.07
CA LEU A 139 23.84 -1.26 -11.77
C LEU A 139 24.31 -2.25 -10.71
N HIS A 140 25.00 -1.73 -9.70
CA HIS A 140 25.47 -2.51 -8.54
C HIS A 140 24.50 -2.35 -7.35
N THR A 141 24.52 -3.33 -6.45
CA THR A 141 23.70 -3.33 -5.24
C THR A 141 23.98 -2.15 -4.28
N THR A 142 25.11 -1.49 -4.44
CA THR A 142 25.54 -0.29 -3.69
C THR A 142 25.11 1.03 -4.36
N SER A 143 24.46 0.98 -5.52
CA SER A 143 24.08 2.17 -6.27
C SER A 143 23.02 3.00 -5.51
N THR A 144 23.22 4.31 -5.44
CA THR A 144 22.32 5.24 -4.74
C THR A 144 21.19 5.78 -5.62
N VAL A 145 21.05 5.25 -6.84
CA VAL A 145 19.98 5.62 -7.75
C VAL A 145 18.63 5.00 -7.30
N PRO A 146 17.50 5.55 -7.75
CA PRO A 146 16.19 4.98 -7.46
C PRO A 146 16.06 3.53 -7.93
N LEU A 147 15.40 2.69 -7.12
CA LEU A 147 15.18 1.29 -7.47
C LEU A 147 14.36 1.17 -8.76
N PHE A 148 13.24 1.88 -8.86
CA PHE A 148 12.40 1.90 -10.05
C PHE A 148 12.48 3.25 -10.74
N THR A 149 12.79 3.23 -12.03
CA THR A 149 12.95 4.42 -12.86
C THR A 149 12.06 4.38 -14.10
N ILE A 150 11.91 5.53 -14.75
CA ILE A 150 11.30 5.63 -16.07
C ILE A 150 12.19 4.90 -17.08
N ARG A 151 11.59 4.31 -18.13
CA ARG A 151 12.37 3.63 -19.18
C ARG A 151 13.39 4.60 -19.79
N HIS A 152 14.61 4.10 -19.95
CA HIS A 152 15.73 4.85 -20.56
C HIS A 152 16.10 6.15 -19.84
N SER A 153 15.78 6.26 -18.55
CA SER A 153 16.12 7.39 -17.70
C SER A 153 16.44 6.89 -16.27
N ASP A 154 17.23 7.66 -15.54
CA ASP A 154 17.45 7.45 -14.10
C ASP A 154 16.43 8.23 -13.23
N ASP A 155 15.47 8.88 -13.86
CA ASP A 155 14.40 9.57 -13.16
C ASP A 155 13.49 8.58 -12.41
N VAL A 156 13.10 8.96 -11.21
CA VAL A 156 12.22 8.18 -10.35
C VAL A 156 10.91 7.83 -11.06
N LEU A 157 10.52 6.56 -11.00
CA LEU A 157 9.17 6.15 -11.38
C LEU A 157 8.18 6.67 -10.34
N SER A 158 7.41 7.67 -10.72
CA SER A 158 6.43 8.31 -9.83
C SER A 158 5.32 7.34 -9.39
N ALA A 159 4.57 7.71 -8.34
CA ALA A 159 3.41 6.94 -7.90
C ALA A 159 2.37 6.76 -9.03
N GLU A 160 2.22 7.74 -9.91
CA GLU A 160 1.33 7.63 -11.07
C GLU A 160 1.91 6.70 -12.13
N GLY A 161 3.22 6.79 -12.40
CA GLY A 161 3.92 5.88 -13.29
C GLY A 161 3.83 4.41 -12.83
N ILE A 162 3.90 4.17 -11.51
CA ILE A 162 3.67 2.83 -10.92
C ILE A 162 2.23 2.35 -11.18
N ARG A 163 1.22 3.20 -10.96
CA ARG A 163 -0.18 2.85 -11.24
C ARG A 163 -0.41 2.53 -12.72
N GLU A 164 0.14 3.34 -13.62
CA GLU A 164 0.03 3.10 -15.05
C GLU A 164 0.77 1.82 -15.48
N SER A 165 1.96 1.55 -14.92
CA SER A 165 2.69 0.29 -15.15
C SER A 165 1.84 -0.92 -14.77
N ILE A 166 1.21 -0.91 -13.59
CA ILE A 166 0.32 -2.00 -13.13
C ILE A 166 -0.90 -2.14 -14.05
N LYS A 167 -1.49 -1.02 -14.48
CA LYS A 167 -2.62 -1.01 -15.41
C LYS A 167 -2.25 -1.63 -16.76
N CYS A 168 -1.07 -1.30 -17.31
CA CYS A 168 -0.56 -1.88 -18.54
C CYS A 168 -0.28 -3.39 -18.39
N ILE A 169 0.33 -3.82 -17.27
CA ILE A 169 0.56 -5.25 -16.97
C ILE A 169 -0.79 -5.98 -16.92
N LYS A 170 -1.76 -5.42 -16.18
CA LYS A 170 -3.12 -5.98 -16.09
C LYS A 170 -3.80 -6.09 -17.46
N GLN A 171 -3.69 -5.09 -18.31
CA GLN A 171 -4.28 -5.13 -19.66
C GLN A 171 -3.67 -6.25 -20.50
N ARG A 172 -2.33 -6.39 -20.50
CA ARG A 172 -1.63 -7.45 -21.21
C ARG A 172 -1.94 -8.85 -20.69
N SER A 173 -2.16 -9.00 -19.39
CA SER A 173 -2.53 -10.29 -18.79
C SER A 173 -3.95 -10.75 -19.10
N GLY A 174 -4.80 -9.90 -19.67
CA GLY A 174 -6.21 -10.21 -19.88
C GLY A 174 -7.07 -10.31 -18.61
N LEU A 175 -6.51 -10.00 -17.45
CA LEU A 175 -7.25 -10.06 -16.18
C LEU A 175 -8.38 -9.01 -16.18
N LYS A 176 -9.64 -9.44 -15.96
CA LYS A 176 -10.80 -8.56 -16.10
C LYS A 176 -10.96 -7.57 -14.94
N ARG A 177 -10.65 -7.99 -13.70
CA ARG A 177 -10.80 -7.13 -12.52
C ARG A 177 -9.79 -5.98 -12.50
N ARG A 178 -10.09 -4.95 -11.72
CA ARG A 178 -9.17 -3.84 -11.47
C ARG A 178 -8.00 -4.28 -10.59
N VAL A 179 -6.77 -3.96 -10.99
CA VAL A 179 -5.54 -4.15 -10.19
C VAL A 179 -4.89 -2.78 -9.95
N TYR A 180 -4.48 -2.54 -8.73
CA TYR A 180 -3.90 -1.26 -8.28
C TYR A 180 -2.95 -1.52 -7.09
N PRO A 181 -1.99 -0.63 -6.79
CA PRO A 181 -0.97 -0.87 -5.75
C PRO A 181 -1.55 -1.28 -4.39
N HIS A 182 -2.63 -0.63 -3.96
CA HIS A 182 -3.25 -0.93 -2.67
C HIS A 182 -3.90 -2.33 -2.61
N LEU A 183 -4.20 -2.94 -3.76
CA LEU A 183 -4.72 -4.30 -3.83
C LEU A 183 -3.65 -5.33 -3.39
N PHE A 184 -2.39 -5.16 -3.79
CA PHE A 184 -1.28 -6.00 -3.30
C PHE A 184 -1.18 -5.95 -1.77
N ARG A 185 -1.32 -4.76 -1.21
CA ARG A 185 -1.27 -4.55 0.23
C ARG A 185 -2.45 -5.21 0.95
N LYS A 186 -3.66 -5.13 0.41
CA LYS A 186 -4.83 -5.86 0.91
C LYS A 186 -4.63 -7.37 0.80
N THR A 187 -4.07 -7.84 -0.31
CA THR A 187 -3.75 -9.26 -0.52
C THR A 187 -2.77 -9.78 0.53
N THR A 188 -1.70 -9.03 0.82
CA THR A 188 -0.73 -9.42 1.85
C THR A 188 -1.39 -9.50 3.23
N ALA A 189 -2.22 -8.51 3.60
CA ALA A 189 -2.95 -8.54 4.88
C ALA A 189 -3.87 -9.77 4.97
N THR A 190 -4.63 -10.04 3.91
CA THR A 190 -5.53 -11.21 3.85
C THR A 190 -4.74 -12.51 3.94
N ASN A 191 -3.59 -12.60 3.28
CA ASN A 191 -2.75 -13.80 3.32
C ASN A 191 -2.15 -14.04 4.70
N ILE A 192 -1.74 -12.98 5.43
CA ILE A 192 -1.29 -13.09 6.82
C ILE A 192 -2.39 -13.72 7.67
N ILE A 193 -3.63 -13.22 7.57
CA ILE A 193 -4.77 -13.74 8.32
C ILE A 193 -5.13 -15.18 7.89
N LYS A 194 -5.19 -15.46 6.59
CA LYS A 194 -5.46 -16.81 6.06
C LYS A 194 -4.44 -17.85 6.52
N ARG A 195 -3.19 -17.42 6.79
CA ARG A 195 -2.10 -18.28 7.29
C ARG A 195 -2.05 -18.36 8.82
N GLY A 196 -3.05 -17.85 9.53
CA GLY A 196 -3.17 -17.92 10.99
C GLY A 196 -2.62 -16.73 11.76
N GLY A 197 -2.14 -15.68 11.06
CA GLY A 197 -1.79 -14.42 11.70
C GLY A 197 -3.03 -13.64 12.16
N SER A 198 -2.87 -12.80 13.18
CA SER A 198 -3.92 -11.94 13.68
C SER A 198 -4.14 -10.70 12.78
N VAL A 199 -5.27 -10.03 12.97
CA VAL A 199 -5.51 -8.70 12.37
C VAL A 199 -4.46 -7.67 12.84
N HIS A 200 -3.97 -7.84 14.07
CA HIS A 200 -2.90 -7.00 14.64
C HIS A 200 -1.58 -7.21 13.89
N ASP A 201 -1.18 -8.47 13.65
CA ASP A 201 0.03 -8.81 12.88
C ASP A 201 -0.03 -8.22 11.47
N ALA A 202 -1.18 -8.35 10.80
CA ALA A 202 -1.39 -7.73 9.49
C ALA A 202 -1.27 -6.20 9.56
N GLY A 203 -1.86 -5.56 10.58
CA GLY A 203 -1.77 -4.12 10.80
C GLY A 203 -0.34 -3.66 11.05
N GLU A 204 0.41 -4.39 11.87
CA GLU A 204 1.81 -4.08 12.21
C GLU A 204 2.71 -4.22 10.97
N TYR A 205 2.62 -5.35 10.24
CA TYR A 205 3.36 -5.53 9.00
C TYR A 205 3.10 -4.42 8.00
N LEU A 206 1.86 -3.98 7.88
CA LEU A 206 1.47 -2.88 7.01
C LEU A 206 1.86 -1.50 7.57
N GLY A 207 2.24 -1.36 8.84
CA GLY A 207 2.53 -0.09 9.49
C GLY A 207 1.28 0.78 9.61
N HIS A 208 0.17 0.20 10.11
CA HIS A 208 -1.03 0.94 10.49
C HIS A 208 -0.84 1.54 11.89
N LYS A 209 -1.22 2.80 12.06
CA LYS A 209 -0.99 3.57 13.31
C LYS A 209 -2.06 3.37 14.39
N ASP A 210 -3.01 2.47 14.23
CA ASP A 210 -4.09 2.26 15.19
C ASP A 210 -3.68 1.38 16.38
N SER A 211 -2.62 1.78 17.06
CA SER A 211 -2.38 1.36 18.43
C SER A 211 -1.83 2.55 19.20
N SER A 212 -2.65 3.00 20.16
CA SER A 212 -2.36 3.90 21.26
C SER A 212 -0.88 4.05 21.62
N THR A 213 -0.50 5.23 22.01
CA THR A 213 0.64 5.81 22.76
C THR A 213 1.78 4.90 23.29
N ALA A 214 1.66 3.57 23.24
CA ALA A 214 2.68 2.60 23.64
C ALA A 214 3.82 2.43 22.61
N GLY A 215 3.64 2.90 21.36
CA GLY A 215 4.57 2.66 20.24
C GLY A 215 5.91 3.38 20.29
N LYS A 216 6.15 4.29 21.24
CA LYS A 216 7.42 5.05 21.27
C LYS A 216 8.61 4.28 21.84
N HIS A 217 8.40 3.22 22.61
CA HIS A 217 9.47 2.40 23.18
C HIS A 217 9.76 1.08 22.42
N TYR A 218 8.94 0.73 21.43
CA TYR A 218 9.03 -0.55 20.70
C TYR A 218 9.68 -0.46 19.30
N SER A 219 10.30 0.64 18.95
CA SER A 219 10.90 0.80 17.59
C SER A 219 12.01 -0.21 17.29
N PHE A 220 12.65 -0.75 18.31
CA PHE A 220 13.72 -1.77 18.16
C PHE A 220 13.17 -3.21 18.23
N ILE A 221 12.16 -3.45 19.06
CA ILE A 221 11.48 -4.75 19.17
C ILE A 221 10.54 -4.98 17.98
N GLY A 222 9.94 -3.92 17.43
CA GLY A 222 9.09 -3.95 16.25
C GLY A 222 9.77 -4.48 14.98
N SER A 223 11.09 -4.39 14.88
CA SER A 223 11.80 -4.92 13.71
C SER A 223 11.87 -6.46 13.71
N GLU A 224 12.14 -7.07 14.85
CA GLU A 224 12.19 -8.53 14.96
C GLU A 224 10.80 -9.17 14.78
N HIS A 225 9.78 -8.57 15.37
CA HIS A 225 8.41 -9.05 15.22
C HIS A 225 7.90 -8.92 13.77
N THR A 226 8.20 -7.82 13.08
CA THR A 226 7.85 -7.66 11.66
C THR A 226 8.57 -8.70 10.79
N ILE A 227 9.83 -9.01 11.08
CA ILE A 227 10.59 -10.05 10.38
C ILE A 227 9.98 -11.43 10.65
N ASP A 228 9.54 -11.70 11.88
CA ASP A 228 8.89 -12.95 12.26
C ASP A 228 7.55 -13.13 11.54
N ILE A 229 6.71 -12.09 11.50
CA ILE A 229 5.46 -12.08 10.71
C ILE A 229 5.76 -12.36 9.24
N PHE A 230 6.77 -11.70 8.68
CA PHE A 230 7.19 -11.93 7.30
C PHE A 230 7.57 -13.39 7.05
N ARG A 231 8.45 -13.96 7.88
CA ARG A 231 8.91 -15.36 7.76
C ARG A 231 7.76 -16.35 7.86
N ARG A 232 6.83 -16.13 8.81
CA ARG A 232 5.71 -17.04 9.06
C ARG A 232 4.60 -16.94 8.03
N TYR A 233 4.29 -15.74 7.56
CA TYR A 233 3.03 -15.50 6.86
C TYR A 233 3.17 -14.89 5.46
N VAL A 234 4.29 -14.30 5.12
CA VAL A 234 4.47 -13.62 3.82
C VAL A 234 5.45 -14.36 2.93
N GLN A 235 6.55 -14.83 3.48
CA GLN A 235 7.59 -15.53 2.72
C GLN A 235 7.00 -16.71 1.95
N SER A 236 7.20 -16.71 0.64
CA SER A 236 6.85 -17.85 -0.20
C SER A 236 7.84 -19.00 0.06
N VAL A 237 7.32 -20.21 0.26
CA VAL A 237 8.09 -21.43 0.36
C VAL A 237 8.64 -21.81 -1.02
#